data_96286c705933d48b4d5da6612eb439d3
#
_entry.id   96286c705933d48b4d5da6612eb439d3
#
_cell.length_a   1.000
_cell.length_b   1.000
_cell.length_c   1.000
_cell.angle_alpha   90.00
_cell.angle_beta   90.00
_cell.angle_gamma   90.00
#
_symmetry.space_group_name_H-M   'P 1'
#
loop_
_entity.id
_entity.type
_entity.pdbx_description
1 polymer ?
#
loop_
_entity_poly.entity_id
_entity_poly.type
_entity_poly.pdbx_seq_one_letter_code
_entity_poly.pdbx_strand_id
1 'polypeptide(L)'
;MKKSVILLLSVTALVTSCKDGAKQVNNPLMQKFETPFQAPPFDKIKPADYKPAFEEGMKQHKAEIEAIVNNPEEPTFENTIVALDKAGELLNQTSAIFFNLYEAMKNDEMQQLAMEISPAVTAHGDEINMNPKLFGRIKALYDKRETLGLDALALRTLELYYNDFVRGGANLNDADKAKMMQINGELAKLSLQYGDNLLKETNAFTLVVDNEKDLAGLPETSIAAAAAEAKDRGMEGKWVFTVQKPSMIPFLTYAQNRDLREKLYKGYCMRGNNDNANDNKAVLAKMVNLRTEKAKLLGFDTYAAYVVDVNMAKTPKAIYDFMGRVWEPALKVAKQELAEMQAIATKEWMKYKLESWDWWYYAEKLRKQKYDLDESEMAPYLKLENVRDGMFAVANKLYGITMHKRTDIPLYHPQVETYEVKDVDGTSLGILYLDYYTRASKSAGAWGSEFRHYTKVNGQEEMPLVSVVYNFSPAVGDAPVLLSWDDTETMFHEFGHALHGFFTRGDYQRIAGTIPHDMVELPSQVME
;
A
#
# COMPACT_ATOMS: atom_id res chain seq x y z
N MET A 1 54.11 -69.79 18.34
CA MET A 1 53.92 -68.46 17.71
C MET A 1 53.20 -68.71 16.37
N LYS A 2 51.92 -68.56 16.34
CA LYS A 2 51.07 -68.54 15.14
C LYS A 2 50.10 -67.36 15.23
N LYS A 3 50.27 -66.33 14.39
CA LYS A 3 49.38 -65.17 14.29
C LYS A 3 48.18 -65.58 13.40
N SER A 4 47.00 -65.55 13.95
CA SER A 4 45.76 -65.71 13.20
C SER A 4 45.32 -64.35 12.72
N VAL A 5 45.21 -64.20 11.41
CA VAL A 5 44.62 -62.99 10.76
C VAL A 5 43.11 -63.26 10.59
N ILE A 6 42.31 -62.44 11.23
CA ILE A 6 40.85 -62.46 11.04
C ILE A 6 40.51 -61.47 9.91
N LEU A 7 40.02 -62.02 8.80
CA LEU A 7 39.55 -61.30 7.63
C LEU A 7 38.10 -60.86 7.88
N LEU A 8 37.86 -59.54 8.09
CA LEU A 8 36.52 -58.97 8.18
C LEU A 8 36.02 -58.67 6.75
N LEU A 9 35.07 -59.46 6.29
CA LEU A 9 34.33 -59.16 5.06
C LEU A 9 33.25 -58.09 5.38
N SER A 10 33.45 -56.87 4.92
CA SER A 10 32.43 -55.84 4.90
C SER A 10 31.52 -56.03 3.70
N VAL A 11 30.31 -56.46 3.93
CA VAL A 11 29.23 -56.46 2.93
C VAL A 11 28.70 -55.06 2.81
N THR A 12 29.08 -54.36 1.75
CA THR A 12 28.49 -53.04 1.41
C THR A 12 27.20 -53.29 0.66
N ALA A 13 26.06 -53.17 1.38
CA ALA A 13 24.75 -53.14 0.74
C ALA A 13 24.59 -51.82 0.00
N LEU A 14 24.64 -51.83 -1.32
CA LEU A 14 24.23 -50.75 -2.19
C LEU A 14 22.68 -50.60 -2.08
N VAL A 15 22.24 -49.70 -1.25
CA VAL A 15 20.86 -49.21 -1.28
C VAL A 15 20.77 -48.22 -2.43
N THR A 16 20.35 -48.65 -3.60
CA THR A 16 19.88 -47.78 -4.69
C THR A 16 18.55 -47.16 -4.26
N SER A 17 18.64 -46.02 -3.59
CA SER A 17 17.49 -45.13 -3.42
C SER A 17 17.15 -44.54 -4.78
N CYS A 18 16.07 -44.97 -5.38
CA CYS A 18 15.40 -44.23 -6.44
C CYS A 18 14.96 -42.89 -5.87
N LYS A 19 15.80 -41.87 -6.01
CA LYS A 19 15.35 -40.48 -5.90
C LYS A 19 14.53 -40.21 -7.15
N ASP A 20 13.21 -40.19 -6.99
CA ASP A 20 12.34 -39.46 -7.88
C ASP A 20 12.90 -38.03 -7.97
N GLY A 21 13.45 -37.72 -9.14
CA GLY A 21 13.99 -36.40 -9.42
C GLY A 21 12.87 -35.37 -9.58
N ALA A 22 12.24 -34.98 -8.47
CA ALA A 22 11.61 -33.68 -8.42
C ALA A 22 12.73 -32.68 -8.70
N LYS A 23 12.73 -32.06 -9.88
CA LYS A 23 13.53 -30.88 -10.17
C LYS A 23 13.27 -29.92 -9.02
N GLN A 24 14.27 -29.69 -8.19
CA GLN A 24 14.22 -28.65 -7.19
C GLN A 24 13.99 -27.35 -7.97
N VAL A 25 12.77 -26.86 -7.97
CA VAL A 25 12.41 -25.62 -8.64
C VAL A 25 13.23 -24.55 -7.94
N ASN A 26 14.17 -23.95 -8.68
CA ASN A 26 15.05 -22.91 -8.14
C ASN A 26 14.25 -21.61 -8.01
N ASN A 27 13.30 -21.59 -7.06
CA ASN A 27 12.41 -20.45 -6.80
C ASN A 27 13.18 -19.40 -6.01
N PRO A 28 13.43 -18.20 -6.57
CA PRO A 28 14.20 -17.17 -5.89
C PRO A 28 13.54 -16.67 -4.60
N LEU A 29 12.20 -16.73 -4.47
CA LEU A 29 11.49 -16.34 -3.24
C LEU A 29 11.72 -17.27 -2.06
N MET A 30 12.11 -18.54 -2.32
CA MET A 30 12.36 -19.56 -1.29
C MET A 30 13.84 -19.63 -0.88
N GLN A 31 14.66 -18.72 -1.36
CA GLN A 31 16.08 -18.67 -1.06
C GLN A 31 16.42 -17.41 -0.30
N LYS A 32 17.50 -17.47 0.50
CA LYS A 32 18.04 -16.25 1.08
C LYS A 32 18.53 -15.32 -0.03
N PHE A 33 18.13 -14.07 0.03
CA PHE A 33 18.55 -13.08 -0.95
C PHE A 33 20.03 -12.71 -0.73
N GLU A 34 20.86 -12.93 -1.76
CA GLU A 34 22.29 -12.58 -1.75
C GLU A 34 22.56 -11.17 -2.31
N THR A 35 21.53 -10.45 -2.68
CA THR A 35 21.57 -9.06 -3.15
C THR A 35 22.01 -8.10 -2.04
N PRO A 36 22.54 -6.93 -2.38
CA PRO A 36 22.83 -5.91 -1.38
C PRO A 36 21.60 -5.61 -0.54
N PHE A 37 21.77 -5.46 0.77
CA PHE A 37 20.71 -5.31 1.77
C PHE A 37 19.68 -6.43 1.82
N GLN A 38 19.97 -7.57 1.19
CA GLN A 38 19.00 -8.66 1.01
C GLN A 38 17.71 -8.15 0.37
N ALA A 39 17.83 -7.23 -0.58
CA ALA A 39 16.70 -6.73 -1.36
C ALA A 39 16.14 -7.84 -2.25
N PRO A 40 14.82 -7.88 -2.49
CA PRO A 40 14.26 -8.90 -3.37
C PRO A 40 14.93 -8.89 -4.76
N PRO A 41 15.33 -10.04 -5.31
CA PRO A 41 15.94 -10.14 -6.65
C PRO A 41 14.85 -9.99 -7.72
N PHE A 42 14.28 -8.80 -7.85
CA PHE A 42 13.14 -8.52 -8.73
C PHE A 42 13.36 -8.92 -10.18
N ASP A 43 14.61 -8.86 -10.65
CA ASP A 43 15.01 -9.29 -11.99
C ASP A 43 14.89 -10.80 -12.22
N LYS A 44 14.82 -11.60 -11.15
CA LYS A 44 14.74 -13.07 -11.18
C LYS A 44 13.36 -13.61 -10.82
N ILE A 45 12.54 -12.84 -10.09
CA ILE A 45 11.21 -13.24 -9.64
C ILE A 45 10.22 -13.18 -10.83
N LYS A 46 9.48 -14.27 -11.02
CA LYS A 46 8.45 -14.40 -12.05
C LYS A 46 7.09 -14.65 -11.42
N PRO A 47 5.97 -14.31 -12.06
CA PRO A 47 4.65 -14.61 -11.55
C PRO A 47 4.44 -16.06 -11.11
N ALA A 48 5.00 -17.02 -11.86
CA ALA A 48 4.93 -18.45 -11.54
C ALA A 48 5.64 -18.86 -10.23
N ASP A 49 6.52 -18.00 -9.68
CA ASP A 49 7.26 -18.28 -8.45
C ASP A 49 6.42 -18.00 -7.19
N TYR A 50 5.39 -17.14 -7.29
CA TYR A 50 4.63 -16.71 -6.12
C TYR A 50 3.78 -17.82 -5.51
N LYS A 51 2.97 -18.53 -6.29
CA LYS A 51 2.06 -19.55 -5.75
C LYS A 51 2.81 -20.64 -4.97
N PRO A 52 3.89 -21.28 -5.50
CA PRO A 52 4.67 -22.24 -4.74
C PRO A 52 5.31 -21.65 -3.47
N ALA A 53 5.75 -20.37 -3.51
CA ALA A 53 6.31 -19.71 -2.34
C ALA A 53 5.26 -19.45 -1.25
N PHE A 54 4.04 -19.05 -1.63
CA PHE A 54 2.93 -18.92 -0.68
C PHE A 54 2.53 -20.26 -0.07
N GLU A 55 2.42 -21.33 -0.88
CA GLU A 55 2.06 -22.67 -0.40
C GLU A 55 3.11 -23.20 0.60
N GLU A 56 4.39 -23.08 0.28
CA GLU A 56 5.47 -23.49 1.19
C GLU A 56 5.54 -22.56 2.42
N GLY A 57 5.37 -21.26 2.24
CA GLY A 57 5.33 -20.29 3.35
C GLY A 57 4.21 -20.58 4.35
N MET A 58 2.99 -20.86 3.88
CA MET A 58 1.88 -21.26 4.75
C MET A 58 2.16 -22.59 5.46
N LYS A 59 2.78 -23.54 4.77
CA LYS A 59 3.13 -24.84 5.35
C LYS A 59 4.18 -24.72 6.45
N GLN A 60 5.24 -23.92 6.23
CA GLN A 60 6.28 -23.65 7.22
C GLN A 60 5.68 -22.91 8.43
N HIS A 61 4.91 -21.85 8.20
CA HIS A 61 4.24 -21.11 9.25
C HIS A 61 3.34 -22.03 10.10
N LYS A 62 2.56 -22.92 9.48
CA LYS A 62 1.74 -23.89 10.22
C LYS A 62 2.57 -24.81 11.10
N ALA A 63 3.71 -25.30 10.62
CA ALA A 63 4.60 -26.15 11.40
C ALA A 63 5.22 -25.38 12.59
N GLU A 64 5.57 -24.10 12.41
CA GLU A 64 6.08 -23.23 13.48
C GLU A 64 5.00 -22.99 14.55
N ILE A 65 3.77 -22.70 14.14
CA ILE A 65 2.62 -22.56 15.05
C ILE A 65 2.34 -23.89 15.81
N GLU A 66 2.41 -25.03 15.13
CA GLU A 66 2.27 -26.34 15.76
C GLU A 66 3.36 -26.60 16.81
N ALA A 67 4.60 -26.17 16.56
CA ALA A 67 5.70 -26.26 17.54
C ALA A 67 5.41 -25.43 18.79
N ILE A 68 4.88 -24.20 18.64
CA ILE A 68 4.48 -23.35 19.77
C ILE A 68 3.35 -24.01 20.57
N VAL A 69 2.31 -24.49 19.86
CA VAL A 69 1.10 -25.09 20.48
C VAL A 69 1.40 -26.39 21.23
N ASN A 70 2.33 -27.18 20.71
CA ASN A 70 2.70 -28.50 21.28
C ASN A 70 3.90 -28.41 22.23
N ASN A 71 4.44 -27.23 22.51
CA ASN A 71 5.50 -27.07 23.50
C ASN A 71 5.01 -27.53 24.87
N PRO A 72 5.66 -28.55 25.49
CA PRO A 72 5.23 -29.10 26.77
C PRO A 72 5.50 -28.17 27.98
N GLU A 73 6.31 -27.14 27.79
CA GLU A 73 6.63 -26.18 28.83
C GLU A 73 5.48 -25.21 29.07
N GLU A 74 5.39 -24.69 30.31
CA GLU A 74 4.47 -23.62 30.63
C GLU A 74 4.69 -22.41 29.69
N PRO A 75 3.63 -21.68 29.32
CA PRO A 75 3.75 -20.50 28.48
C PRO A 75 4.66 -19.44 29.13
N THR A 76 5.66 -19.02 28.37
CA THR A 76 6.51 -17.87 28.70
C THR A 76 6.43 -16.85 27.57
N PHE A 77 6.84 -15.62 27.82
CA PHE A 77 6.90 -14.60 26.77
C PHE A 77 7.77 -15.07 25.59
N GLU A 78 8.94 -15.66 25.88
CA GLU A 78 9.87 -16.16 24.86
C GLU A 78 9.31 -17.33 24.05
N ASN A 79 8.78 -18.40 24.72
CA ASN A 79 8.35 -19.60 24.02
C ASN A 79 6.96 -19.50 23.40
N THR A 80 6.28 -18.35 23.55
CA THR A 80 4.94 -18.12 23.00
C THR A 80 4.88 -16.85 22.16
N ILE A 81 5.18 -15.68 22.73
CA ILE A 81 5.02 -14.41 22.03
C ILE A 81 6.20 -14.14 21.09
N VAL A 82 7.43 -14.28 21.54
CA VAL A 82 8.60 -14.10 20.67
C VAL A 82 8.67 -15.19 19.60
N ALA A 83 8.28 -16.43 19.94
CA ALA A 83 8.19 -17.50 18.95
C ALA A 83 7.13 -17.23 17.88
N LEU A 84 5.96 -16.68 18.28
CA LEU A 84 4.90 -16.27 17.35
C LEU A 84 5.32 -15.08 16.48
N ASP A 85 6.00 -14.09 17.06
CA ASP A 85 6.48 -12.90 16.37
C ASP A 85 7.50 -13.20 15.26
N LYS A 86 8.26 -14.30 15.43
CA LYS A 86 9.23 -14.79 14.44
C LYS A 86 8.64 -15.77 13.43
N ALA A 87 7.43 -16.28 13.67
CA ALA A 87 6.83 -17.28 12.80
C ALA A 87 6.35 -16.69 11.46
N GLY A 88 6.42 -17.48 10.39
CA GLY A 88 5.90 -17.12 9.08
C GLY A 88 6.81 -16.23 8.25
N GLU A 89 8.13 -16.22 8.46
CA GLU A 89 9.07 -15.35 7.74
C GLU A 89 8.93 -15.45 6.21
N LEU A 90 8.93 -16.65 5.64
CA LEU A 90 8.76 -16.85 4.19
C LEU A 90 7.41 -16.35 3.68
N LEU A 91 6.34 -16.59 4.43
CA LEU A 91 4.99 -16.14 4.07
C LEU A 91 4.90 -14.60 4.10
N ASN A 92 5.44 -13.98 5.14
CA ASN A 92 5.44 -12.53 5.32
C ASN A 92 6.28 -11.85 4.23
N GLN A 93 7.49 -12.34 3.96
CA GLN A 93 8.36 -11.84 2.89
C GLN A 93 7.68 -11.95 1.51
N THR A 94 7.12 -13.14 1.20
CA THR A 94 6.44 -13.36 -0.08
C THR A 94 5.22 -12.47 -0.22
N SER A 95 4.43 -12.30 0.86
CA SER A 95 3.26 -11.42 0.89
C SER A 95 3.63 -9.96 0.67
N ALA A 96 4.65 -9.47 1.37
CA ALA A 96 5.12 -8.08 1.23
C ALA A 96 5.56 -7.79 -0.21
N ILE A 97 6.31 -8.69 -0.84
CA ILE A 97 6.75 -8.53 -2.23
C ILE A 97 5.55 -8.58 -3.19
N PHE A 98 4.71 -9.61 -3.07
CA PHE A 98 3.60 -9.84 -3.98
C PHE A 98 2.57 -8.70 -3.96
N PHE A 99 2.06 -8.33 -2.79
CA PHE A 99 0.99 -7.36 -2.70
C PHE A 99 1.45 -5.93 -3.00
N ASN A 100 2.70 -5.57 -2.69
CA ASN A 100 3.27 -4.29 -3.12
C ASN A 100 3.39 -4.23 -4.65
N LEU A 101 3.90 -5.28 -5.28
CA LEU A 101 4.00 -5.34 -6.75
C LEU A 101 2.62 -5.47 -7.41
N TYR A 102 1.65 -6.12 -6.76
CA TYR A 102 0.28 -6.17 -7.25
C TYR A 102 -0.34 -4.78 -7.44
N GLU A 103 -0.07 -3.84 -6.53
CA GLU A 103 -0.55 -2.45 -6.67
C GLU A 103 0.24 -1.63 -7.71
N ALA A 104 1.54 -1.91 -7.88
CA ALA A 104 2.42 -1.12 -8.75
C ALA A 104 2.58 -1.70 -10.17
N MET A 105 2.44 -3.02 -10.36
CA MET A 105 2.79 -3.76 -11.57
C MET A 105 1.68 -4.75 -11.99
N LYS A 106 0.43 -4.43 -11.71
CA LYS A 106 -0.72 -5.29 -11.99
C LYS A 106 -0.84 -5.64 -13.48
N ASN A 107 -1.07 -6.92 -13.74
CA ASN A 107 -1.46 -7.46 -15.03
C ASN A 107 -2.45 -8.62 -14.82
N ASP A 108 -3.00 -9.19 -15.89
CA ASP A 108 -4.01 -10.26 -15.80
C ASP A 108 -3.49 -11.50 -15.05
N GLU A 109 -2.22 -11.87 -15.21
CA GLU A 109 -1.61 -13.00 -14.51
C GLU A 109 -1.50 -12.74 -13.00
N MET A 110 -1.02 -11.56 -12.61
CA MET A 110 -0.97 -11.14 -11.21
C MET A 110 -2.36 -11.03 -10.58
N GLN A 111 -3.35 -10.56 -11.35
CA GLN A 111 -4.75 -10.51 -10.91
C GLN A 111 -5.31 -11.90 -10.65
N GLN A 112 -5.08 -12.85 -11.56
CA GLN A 112 -5.53 -14.22 -11.38
C GLN A 112 -4.87 -14.87 -10.16
N LEU A 113 -3.57 -14.68 -9.97
CA LEU A 113 -2.84 -15.15 -8.79
C LEU A 113 -3.39 -14.52 -7.50
N ALA A 114 -3.65 -13.23 -7.47
CA ALA A 114 -4.20 -12.56 -6.29
C ALA A 114 -5.57 -13.12 -5.91
N MET A 115 -6.45 -13.37 -6.89
CA MET A 115 -7.77 -13.98 -6.66
C MET A 115 -7.71 -15.40 -6.11
N GLU A 116 -6.66 -16.14 -6.40
CA GLU A 116 -6.43 -17.49 -5.87
C GLU A 116 -5.73 -17.46 -4.49
N ILE A 117 -4.68 -16.64 -4.35
CA ILE A 117 -3.80 -16.60 -3.18
C ILE A 117 -4.46 -15.88 -1.99
N SER A 118 -5.10 -14.72 -2.22
CA SER A 118 -5.61 -13.89 -1.13
C SER A 118 -6.64 -14.61 -0.23
N PRO A 119 -7.62 -15.37 -0.76
CA PRO A 119 -8.50 -16.16 0.08
C PRO A 119 -7.79 -17.28 0.86
N ALA A 120 -6.75 -17.90 0.27
CA ALA A 120 -5.99 -18.95 0.92
C ALA A 120 -5.16 -18.42 2.09
N VAL A 121 -4.48 -17.29 1.91
CA VAL A 121 -3.72 -16.59 2.96
C VAL A 121 -4.67 -16.11 4.06
N THR A 122 -5.86 -15.59 3.69
CA THR A 122 -6.89 -15.18 4.66
C THR A 122 -7.36 -16.36 5.49
N ALA A 123 -7.68 -17.50 4.87
CA ALA A 123 -8.10 -18.70 5.58
C ALA A 123 -6.99 -19.23 6.51
N HIS A 124 -5.73 -19.20 6.06
CA HIS A 124 -4.58 -19.58 6.88
C HIS A 124 -4.43 -18.67 8.11
N GLY A 125 -4.57 -17.36 7.96
CA GLY A 125 -4.57 -16.41 9.07
C GLY A 125 -5.73 -16.65 10.05
N ASP A 126 -6.92 -16.93 9.53
CA ASP A 126 -8.09 -17.26 10.35
C ASP A 126 -7.88 -18.55 11.16
N GLU A 127 -7.30 -19.60 10.56
CA GLU A 127 -6.97 -20.85 11.28
C GLU A 127 -6.04 -20.59 12.48
N ILE A 128 -5.05 -19.70 12.31
CA ILE A 128 -4.10 -19.35 13.37
C ILE A 128 -4.79 -18.50 14.45
N ASN A 129 -5.47 -17.41 14.05
CA ASN A 129 -6.13 -16.50 14.99
C ASN A 129 -7.25 -17.17 15.80
N MET A 130 -7.89 -18.19 15.25
CA MET A 130 -8.96 -18.94 15.91
C MET A 130 -8.48 -20.24 16.59
N ASN A 131 -7.16 -20.51 16.60
CA ASN A 131 -6.60 -21.70 17.24
C ASN A 131 -6.75 -21.63 18.77
N PRO A 132 -7.55 -22.51 19.38
CA PRO A 132 -7.87 -22.40 20.81
C PRO A 132 -6.67 -22.70 21.73
N LYS A 133 -5.74 -23.56 21.29
CA LYS A 133 -4.55 -23.90 22.08
C LYS A 133 -3.54 -22.75 22.07
N LEU A 134 -3.30 -22.15 20.90
CA LEU A 134 -2.42 -20.99 20.77
C LEU A 134 -2.97 -19.80 21.56
N PHE A 135 -4.26 -19.50 21.39
CA PHE A 135 -4.91 -18.45 22.17
C PHE A 135 -4.88 -18.73 23.68
N GLY A 136 -5.03 -20.00 24.10
CA GLY A 136 -4.91 -20.39 25.51
C GLY A 136 -3.54 -20.03 26.10
N ARG A 137 -2.44 -20.23 25.35
CA ARG A 137 -1.07 -19.84 25.78
C ARG A 137 -0.93 -18.33 25.86
N ILE A 138 -1.39 -17.59 24.85
CA ILE A 138 -1.35 -16.11 24.82
C ILE A 138 -2.17 -15.54 26.00
N LYS A 139 -3.40 -16.05 26.19
CA LYS A 139 -4.28 -15.60 27.27
C LYS A 139 -3.70 -15.86 28.66
N ALA A 140 -3.05 -17.00 28.87
CA ALA A 140 -2.41 -17.32 30.15
C ALA A 140 -1.30 -16.31 30.52
N LEU A 141 -0.58 -15.80 29.52
CA LEU A 141 0.41 -14.73 29.70
C LEU A 141 -0.27 -13.37 29.92
N TYR A 142 -1.28 -13.05 29.12
CA TYR A 142 -2.01 -11.78 29.22
C TYR A 142 -2.67 -11.61 30.59
N ASP A 143 -3.29 -12.66 31.14
CA ASP A 143 -3.94 -12.62 32.44
C ASP A 143 -2.93 -12.36 33.60
N LYS A 144 -1.67 -12.72 33.41
CA LYS A 144 -0.57 -12.52 34.39
C LYS A 144 0.38 -11.36 34.03
N ARG A 145 0.08 -10.57 32.99
CA ARG A 145 0.99 -9.61 32.36
C ARG A 145 1.67 -8.63 33.34
N GLU A 146 0.95 -8.21 34.39
CA GLU A 146 1.47 -7.27 35.39
C GLU A 146 2.54 -7.89 36.31
N THR A 147 2.59 -9.22 36.36
CA THR A 147 3.52 -9.98 37.24
C THR A 147 4.67 -10.62 36.48
N LEU A 148 4.70 -10.52 35.14
CA LEU A 148 5.72 -11.15 34.31
C LEU A 148 7.07 -10.39 34.31
N GLY A 149 7.10 -9.15 34.82
CA GLY A 149 8.31 -8.31 34.80
C GLY A 149 8.75 -7.90 33.39
N LEU A 150 7.82 -7.83 32.44
CA LEU A 150 8.09 -7.41 31.07
C LEU A 150 8.40 -5.91 31.00
N ASP A 151 9.30 -5.51 30.12
CA ASP A 151 9.47 -4.11 29.78
C ASP A 151 8.26 -3.57 28.98
N ALA A 152 8.23 -2.27 28.71
CA ALA A 152 7.11 -1.62 28.06
C ALA A 152 6.85 -2.14 26.63
N LEU A 153 7.90 -2.47 25.87
CA LEU A 153 7.76 -3.00 24.50
C LEU A 153 7.24 -4.43 24.50
N ALA A 154 7.79 -5.29 25.36
CA ALA A 154 7.37 -6.66 25.52
C ALA A 154 5.90 -6.74 26.00
N LEU A 155 5.54 -5.90 26.99
CA LEU A 155 4.16 -5.81 27.48
C LEU A 155 3.22 -5.38 26.36
N ARG A 156 3.59 -4.34 25.61
CA ARG A 156 2.78 -3.85 24.48
C ARG A 156 2.63 -4.90 23.39
N THR A 157 3.68 -5.64 23.08
CA THR A 157 3.65 -6.75 22.11
C THR A 157 2.65 -7.83 22.53
N LEU A 158 2.69 -8.25 23.80
CA LEU A 158 1.73 -9.19 24.33
C LEU A 158 0.27 -8.69 24.23
N GLU A 159 0.03 -7.42 24.58
CA GLU A 159 -1.30 -6.80 24.47
C GLU A 159 -1.81 -6.77 23.03
N LEU A 160 -0.94 -6.44 22.07
CA LEU A 160 -1.28 -6.41 20.66
C LEU A 160 -1.67 -7.81 20.17
N TYR A 161 -0.85 -8.82 20.41
CA TYR A 161 -1.20 -10.20 20.03
C TYR A 161 -2.48 -10.69 20.67
N TYR A 162 -2.67 -10.45 21.97
CA TYR A 162 -3.94 -10.81 22.62
C TYR A 162 -5.14 -10.16 21.95
N ASN A 163 -5.06 -8.86 21.65
CA ASN A 163 -6.12 -8.12 20.99
C ASN A 163 -6.35 -8.61 19.55
N ASP A 164 -5.29 -8.93 18.81
CA ASP A 164 -5.40 -9.47 17.45
C ASP A 164 -6.18 -10.78 17.44
N PHE A 165 -5.87 -11.69 18.36
CA PHE A 165 -6.59 -12.97 18.48
C PHE A 165 -8.05 -12.78 18.89
N VAL A 166 -8.34 -11.93 19.87
CA VAL A 166 -9.71 -11.62 20.29
C VAL A 166 -10.51 -11.02 19.11
N ARG A 167 -9.93 -10.06 18.42
CA ARG A 167 -10.55 -9.40 17.25
C ARG A 167 -10.59 -10.32 16.02
N GLY A 168 -9.69 -11.27 15.92
CA GLY A 168 -9.69 -12.35 14.94
C GLY A 168 -10.74 -13.44 15.19
N GLY A 169 -11.44 -13.41 16.34
CA GLY A 169 -12.52 -14.33 16.64
C GLY A 169 -12.14 -15.51 17.56
N ALA A 170 -11.00 -15.45 18.27
CA ALA A 170 -10.55 -16.53 19.16
C ALA A 170 -11.61 -16.93 20.22
N ASN A 171 -12.37 -15.97 20.72
CA ASN A 171 -13.43 -16.17 21.72
C ASN A 171 -14.78 -16.65 21.14
N LEU A 172 -14.93 -16.75 19.83
CA LEU A 172 -16.16 -17.20 19.20
C LEU A 172 -16.36 -18.70 19.40
N ASN A 173 -17.63 -19.17 19.42
CA ASN A 173 -17.93 -20.57 19.32
C ASN A 173 -17.67 -21.10 17.91
N ASP A 174 -17.66 -22.44 17.73
CA ASP A 174 -17.28 -23.07 16.46
C ASP A 174 -18.17 -22.66 15.29
N ALA A 175 -19.47 -22.47 15.50
CA ALA A 175 -20.39 -22.02 14.45
C ALA A 175 -20.10 -20.60 14.00
N ASP A 176 -19.84 -19.68 14.93
CA ASP A 176 -19.51 -18.29 14.65
C ASP A 176 -18.10 -18.16 14.06
N LYS A 177 -17.13 -19.01 14.46
CA LYS A 177 -15.82 -19.11 13.82
C LYS A 177 -15.95 -19.50 12.35
N ALA A 178 -16.71 -20.53 12.03
CA ALA A 178 -16.95 -20.95 10.65
C ALA A 178 -17.59 -19.82 9.82
N LYS A 179 -18.56 -19.10 10.39
CA LYS A 179 -19.19 -17.96 9.74
C LYS A 179 -18.20 -16.81 9.53
N MET A 180 -17.35 -16.52 10.50
CA MET A 180 -16.32 -15.49 10.43
C MET A 180 -15.31 -15.77 9.30
N MET A 181 -14.83 -17.03 9.19
CA MET A 181 -13.94 -17.46 8.11
C MET A 181 -14.58 -17.27 6.72
N GLN A 182 -15.87 -17.64 6.59
CA GLN A 182 -16.61 -17.42 5.35
C GLN A 182 -16.69 -15.92 4.99
N ILE A 183 -17.02 -15.06 5.96
CA ILE A 183 -17.09 -13.61 5.78
C ILE A 183 -15.72 -13.06 5.36
N ASN A 184 -14.64 -13.44 6.04
CA ASN A 184 -13.29 -12.95 5.74
C ASN A 184 -12.84 -13.36 4.33
N GLY A 185 -13.05 -14.64 3.94
CA GLY A 185 -12.72 -15.12 2.61
C GLY A 185 -13.51 -14.42 1.50
N GLU A 186 -14.79 -14.12 1.74
CA GLU A 186 -15.61 -13.38 0.77
C GLU A 186 -15.20 -11.91 0.69
N LEU A 187 -14.90 -11.25 1.82
CA LEU A 187 -14.38 -9.87 1.84
C LEU A 187 -13.05 -9.76 1.09
N ALA A 188 -12.13 -10.72 1.23
CA ALA A 188 -10.87 -10.74 0.50
C ALA A 188 -11.11 -10.74 -1.02
N LYS A 189 -12.00 -11.60 -1.52
CA LYS A 189 -12.37 -11.65 -2.95
C LYS A 189 -13.01 -10.36 -3.45
N LEU A 190 -13.97 -9.84 -2.69
CA LEU A 190 -14.70 -8.61 -3.07
C LEU A 190 -13.79 -7.38 -3.07
N SER A 191 -12.81 -7.30 -2.18
CA SER A 191 -11.84 -6.20 -2.15
C SER A 191 -10.98 -6.19 -3.42
N LEU A 192 -10.47 -7.34 -3.84
CA LEU A 192 -9.73 -7.48 -5.09
C LEU A 192 -10.60 -7.13 -6.29
N GLN A 193 -11.82 -7.67 -6.35
CA GLN A 193 -12.77 -7.40 -7.44
C GLN A 193 -13.08 -5.90 -7.54
N TYR A 194 -13.29 -5.23 -6.41
CA TYR A 194 -13.56 -3.79 -6.38
C TYR A 194 -12.41 -2.98 -6.99
N GLY A 195 -11.18 -3.26 -6.56
CA GLY A 195 -9.98 -2.58 -7.05
C GLY A 195 -9.73 -2.84 -8.54
N ASP A 196 -9.90 -4.07 -8.99
CA ASP A 196 -9.73 -4.45 -10.39
C ASP A 196 -10.76 -3.81 -11.31
N ASN A 197 -12.03 -3.80 -10.91
CA ASN A 197 -13.08 -3.13 -11.67
C ASN A 197 -12.77 -1.62 -11.80
N LEU A 198 -12.33 -0.99 -10.71
CA LEU A 198 -11.97 0.43 -10.70
C LEU A 198 -10.80 0.73 -11.63
N LEU A 199 -9.75 -0.11 -11.62
CA LEU A 199 -8.60 0.06 -12.51
C LEU A 199 -8.99 -0.13 -13.98
N LYS A 200 -9.79 -1.14 -14.30
CA LYS A 200 -10.29 -1.38 -15.66
C LYS A 200 -11.11 -0.20 -16.19
N GLU A 201 -12.01 0.35 -15.37
CA GLU A 201 -12.79 1.55 -15.72
C GLU A 201 -11.90 2.79 -15.93
N THR A 202 -10.86 2.94 -15.07
CA THR A 202 -9.89 4.02 -15.20
C THR A 202 -9.14 3.95 -16.53
N ASN A 203 -8.70 2.76 -16.93
CA ASN A 203 -7.93 2.55 -18.16
C ASN A 203 -8.81 2.57 -19.43
N ALA A 204 -10.09 2.21 -19.30
CA ALA A 204 -11.02 2.17 -20.42
C ALA A 204 -11.53 3.56 -20.85
N PHE A 205 -11.60 4.51 -19.92
CA PHE A 205 -12.14 5.84 -20.21
C PHE A 205 -11.17 6.65 -21.08
N THR A 206 -11.72 7.26 -22.13
CA THR A 206 -11.01 8.20 -23.02
C THR A 206 -11.91 9.37 -23.38
N LEU A 207 -11.37 10.59 -23.25
CA LEU A 207 -11.95 11.79 -23.85
C LEU A 207 -11.10 12.16 -25.07
N VAL A 208 -11.63 11.89 -26.26
CA VAL A 208 -10.96 12.23 -27.53
C VAL A 208 -11.36 13.64 -27.93
N VAL A 209 -10.39 14.49 -28.20
CA VAL A 209 -10.57 15.84 -28.74
C VAL A 209 -10.04 15.85 -30.18
N ASP A 210 -10.91 16.22 -31.14
CA ASP A 210 -10.59 16.26 -32.57
C ASP A 210 -10.36 17.69 -33.07
N ASN A 211 -10.80 18.69 -32.30
CA ASN A 211 -10.76 20.09 -32.72
C ASN A 211 -9.82 20.89 -31.81
N GLU A 212 -8.80 21.46 -32.40
CA GLU A 212 -7.79 22.27 -31.68
C GLU A 212 -8.40 23.41 -30.85
N LYS A 213 -9.54 23.99 -31.30
CA LYS A 213 -10.23 25.05 -30.54
C LYS A 213 -10.72 24.60 -29.18
N ASP A 214 -10.97 23.31 -29.01
CA ASP A 214 -11.44 22.72 -27.75
C ASP A 214 -10.29 22.54 -26.72
N LEU A 215 -9.03 22.79 -27.14
CA LEU A 215 -7.85 22.81 -26.28
C LEU A 215 -7.61 24.18 -25.65
N ALA A 216 -8.43 25.19 -25.99
CA ALA A 216 -8.26 26.54 -25.50
C ALA A 216 -8.18 26.58 -23.95
N GLY A 217 -7.15 27.28 -23.46
CA GLY A 217 -6.85 27.45 -22.04
C GLY A 217 -5.92 26.40 -21.45
N LEU A 218 -5.71 25.26 -22.10
CA LEU A 218 -4.84 24.19 -21.61
C LEU A 218 -3.36 24.57 -21.69
N PRO A 219 -2.53 24.18 -20.71
CA PRO A 219 -1.07 24.29 -20.78
C PRO A 219 -0.50 23.47 -21.96
N GLU A 220 0.55 23.98 -22.60
CA GLU A 220 1.24 23.30 -23.71
C GLU A 220 1.73 21.90 -23.33
N THR A 221 2.20 21.71 -22.10
CA THR A 221 2.61 20.41 -21.58
C THR A 221 1.48 19.40 -21.53
N SER A 222 0.27 19.82 -21.13
CA SER A 222 -0.91 18.97 -21.12
C SER A 222 -1.39 18.61 -22.54
N ILE A 223 -1.30 19.55 -23.48
CA ILE A 223 -1.62 19.33 -24.91
C ILE A 223 -0.62 18.32 -25.50
N ALA A 224 0.68 18.50 -25.24
CA ALA A 224 1.71 17.58 -25.72
C ALA A 224 1.53 16.15 -25.14
N ALA A 225 1.23 16.03 -23.85
CA ALA A 225 0.96 14.75 -23.21
C ALA A 225 -0.29 14.06 -23.82
N ALA A 226 -1.36 14.82 -24.08
CA ALA A 226 -2.57 14.29 -24.70
C ALA A 226 -2.34 13.86 -26.16
N ALA A 227 -1.49 14.55 -26.90
CA ALA A 227 -1.09 14.14 -28.25
C ALA A 227 -0.25 12.85 -28.24
N ALA A 228 0.67 12.71 -27.29
CA ALA A 228 1.45 11.49 -27.10
C ALA A 228 0.53 10.30 -26.76
N GLU A 229 -0.38 10.45 -25.80
CA GLU A 229 -1.38 9.44 -25.45
C GLU A 229 -2.26 9.04 -26.64
N ALA A 230 -2.67 10.02 -27.47
CA ALA A 230 -3.42 9.74 -28.69
C ALA A 230 -2.59 8.90 -29.69
N LYS A 231 -1.32 9.23 -29.86
CA LYS A 231 -0.41 8.49 -30.74
C LYS A 231 -0.22 7.06 -30.25
N ASP A 232 -0.01 6.85 -28.97
CA ASP A 232 0.17 5.52 -28.37
C ASP A 232 -1.08 4.64 -28.52
N ARG A 233 -2.26 5.27 -28.60
CA ARG A 233 -3.54 4.61 -28.91
C ARG A 233 -3.88 4.53 -30.40
N GLY A 234 -2.97 4.89 -31.30
CA GLY A 234 -3.19 4.86 -32.75
C GLY A 234 -4.15 5.93 -33.28
N MET A 235 -4.33 7.03 -32.54
CA MET A 235 -5.20 8.16 -32.90
C MET A 235 -4.36 9.41 -33.24
N GLU A 236 -3.35 9.26 -34.06
CA GLU A 236 -2.46 10.35 -34.46
C GLU A 236 -3.22 11.54 -35.05
N GLY A 237 -2.84 12.76 -34.69
CA GLY A 237 -3.53 14.00 -35.09
C GLY A 237 -4.71 14.39 -34.19
N LYS A 238 -4.97 13.64 -33.11
CA LYS A 238 -5.96 13.95 -32.08
C LYS A 238 -5.29 14.14 -30.73
N TRP A 239 -6.09 14.45 -29.72
CA TRP A 239 -5.68 14.54 -28.32
C TRP A 239 -6.54 13.65 -27.46
N VAL A 240 -5.92 12.83 -26.61
CA VAL A 240 -6.63 11.92 -25.70
C VAL A 240 -6.35 12.33 -24.28
N PHE A 241 -7.42 12.63 -23.55
CA PHE A 241 -7.37 12.86 -22.10
C PHE A 241 -7.99 11.66 -21.38
N THR A 242 -7.37 11.27 -20.27
CA THR A 242 -7.80 10.15 -19.45
C THR A 242 -8.26 10.63 -18.08
N VAL A 243 -8.83 9.72 -17.27
CA VAL A 243 -9.19 10.01 -15.88
C VAL A 243 -8.06 9.76 -14.90
N GLN A 244 -6.84 9.54 -15.37
CA GLN A 244 -5.64 9.61 -14.54
C GLN A 244 -5.44 11.06 -14.07
N LYS A 245 -5.11 11.25 -12.78
CA LYS A 245 -5.02 12.59 -12.18
C LYS A 245 -4.13 13.56 -12.99
N PRO A 246 -2.93 13.17 -13.47
CA PRO A 246 -2.07 14.06 -14.24
C PRO A 246 -2.67 14.56 -15.56
N SER A 247 -3.57 13.78 -16.17
CA SER A 247 -4.31 14.17 -17.38
C SER A 247 -5.57 14.96 -17.04
N MET A 248 -6.31 14.52 -16.02
CA MET A 248 -7.62 15.05 -15.67
C MET A 248 -7.56 16.42 -14.99
N ILE A 249 -6.70 16.58 -13.97
CA ILE A 249 -6.69 17.80 -13.15
C ILE A 249 -6.34 19.03 -13.98
N PRO A 250 -5.27 19.07 -14.79
CA PRO A 250 -4.98 20.23 -15.64
C PRO A 250 -6.11 20.52 -16.63
N PHE A 251 -6.78 19.48 -17.15
CA PHE A 251 -7.94 19.68 -18.03
C PHE A 251 -9.10 20.35 -17.30
N LEU A 252 -9.49 19.86 -16.13
CA LEU A 252 -10.57 20.44 -15.33
C LEU A 252 -10.24 21.86 -14.85
N THR A 253 -8.96 22.16 -14.62
CA THR A 253 -8.47 23.45 -14.14
C THR A 253 -8.44 24.52 -15.26
N TYR A 254 -7.99 24.15 -16.45
CA TYR A 254 -7.66 25.15 -17.48
C TYR A 254 -8.52 25.09 -18.74
N ALA A 255 -9.13 23.95 -19.09
CA ALA A 255 -9.92 23.86 -20.33
C ALA A 255 -11.11 24.81 -20.33
N GLN A 256 -11.24 25.65 -21.36
CA GLN A 256 -12.37 26.57 -21.48
C GLN A 256 -13.66 25.86 -21.86
N ASN A 257 -13.59 24.72 -22.59
CA ASN A 257 -14.78 23.98 -23.00
C ASN A 257 -15.42 23.26 -21.80
N ARG A 258 -16.55 23.83 -21.32
CA ARG A 258 -17.29 23.34 -20.17
C ARG A 258 -17.87 21.93 -20.36
N ASP A 259 -18.39 21.65 -21.57
CA ASP A 259 -19.01 20.35 -21.87
C ASP A 259 -17.99 19.22 -21.85
N LEU A 260 -16.74 19.50 -22.23
CA LEU A 260 -15.65 18.53 -22.13
C LEU A 260 -15.17 18.36 -20.69
N ARG A 261 -15.15 19.43 -19.87
CA ARG A 261 -14.91 19.29 -18.42
C ARG A 261 -15.96 18.41 -17.76
N GLU A 262 -17.25 18.61 -18.08
CA GLU A 262 -18.35 17.77 -17.58
C GLU A 262 -18.15 16.30 -17.95
N LYS A 263 -17.82 16.00 -19.22
CA LYS A 263 -17.59 14.63 -19.70
C LYS A 263 -16.43 13.96 -18.94
N LEU A 264 -15.32 14.66 -18.80
CA LEU A 264 -14.13 14.13 -18.11
C LEU A 264 -14.40 13.92 -16.61
N TYR A 265 -15.02 14.89 -15.95
CA TYR A 265 -15.40 14.80 -14.54
C TYR A 265 -16.36 13.62 -14.29
N LYS A 266 -17.40 13.49 -15.10
CA LYS A 266 -18.33 12.35 -15.00
C LYS A 266 -17.62 11.03 -15.28
N GLY A 267 -16.72 10.98 -16.26
CA GLY A 267 -15.89 9.81 -16.54
C GLY A 267 -15.11 9.36 -15.29
N TYR A 268 -14.58 10.30 -14.53
CA TYR A 268 -13.88 10.00 -13.28
C TYR A 268 -14.83 9.54 -12.16
N CYS A 269 -15.90 10.31 -11.90
CA CYS A 269 -16.81 10.05 -10.78
C CYS A 269 -17.66 8.78 -10.96
N MET A 270 -17.93 8.40 -12.21
CA MET A 270 -18.79 7.26 -12.54
C MET A 270 -18.03 5.93 -12.67
N ARG A 271 -16.73 5.90 -12.44
CA ARG A 271 -15.96 4.65 -12.47
C ARG A 271 -16.53 3.61 -11.50
N GLY A 272 -16.79 2.41 -12.01
CA GLY A 272 -17.45 1.35 -11.26
C GLY A 272 -18.95 1.57 -11.03
N ASN A 273 -19.58 2.53 -11.74
CA ASN A 273 -21.00 2.85 -11.64
C ASN A 273 -21.64 3.05 -13.04
N ASN A 274 -21.28 2.20 -14.00
CA ASN A 274 -21.69 2.33 -15.40
C ASN A 274 -22.60 1.19 -15.89
N ASP A 275 -23.18 0.38 -15.01
CA ASP A 275 -24.04 -0.76 -15.32
C ASP A 275 -23.42 -1.74 -16.34
N ASN A 276 -22.10 -1.92 -16.27
CA ASN A 276 -21.32 -2.80 -17.13
C ASN A 276 -20.64 -3.92 -16.32
N ALA A 277 -19.74 -4.68 -16.97
CA ALA A 277 -19.04 -5.81 -16.32
C ALA A 277 -18.12 -5.38 -15.15
N ASN A 278 -17.74 -4.10 -15.09
CA ASN A 278 -16.87 -3.55 -14.03
C ASN A 278 -17.67 -2.75 -12.98
N ASP A 279 -18.99 -2.93 -12.91
CA ASP A 279 -19.84 -2.22 -11.96
C ASP A 279 -19.59 -2.70 -10.52
N ASN A 280 -19.37 -1.77 -9.61
CA ASN A 280 -19.04 -2.02 -8.20
C ASN A 280 -20.21 -1.82 -7.23
N LYS A 281 -21.40 -1.44 -7.69
CA LYS A 281 -22.54 -1.18 -6.77
C LYS A 281 -22.92 -2.40 -5.95
N ALA A 282 -23.07 -3.54 -6.58
CA ALA A 282 -23.41 -4.80 -5.91
C ALA A 282 -22.25 -5.32 -5.03
N VAL A 283 -21.00 -5.15 -5.50
CA VAL A 283 -19.78 -5.50 -4.76
C VAL A 283 -19.72 -4.70 -3.46
N LEU A 284 -19.88 -3.38 -3.55
CA LEU A 284 -19.83 -2.48 -2.39
C LEU A 284 -20.96 -2.78 -1.39
N ALA A 285 -22.21 -2.97 -1.87
CA ALA A 285 -23.34 -3.31 -1.02
C ALA A 285 -23.10 -4.61 -0.24
N LYS A 286 -22.55 -5.63 -0.91
CA LYS A 286 -22.21 -6.91 -0.27
C LYS A 286 -21.08 -6.75 0.75
N MET A 287 -20.02 -5.99 0.45
CA MET A 287 -18.94 -5.71 1.40
C MET A 287 -19.44 -5.01 2.66
N VAL A 288 -20.33 -4.01 2.54
CA VAL A 288 -20.90 -3.29 3.68
C VAL A 288 -21.71 -4.24 4.57
N ASN A 289 -22.54 -5.11 3.97
CA ASN A 289 -23.31 -6.10 4.71
C ASN A 289 -22.42 -7.09 5.46
N LEU A 290 -21.40 -7.65 4.80
CA LEU A 290 -20.47 -8.59 5.42
C LEU A 290 -19.65 -7.95 6.56
N ARG A 291 -19.21 -6.69 6.39
CA ARG A 291 -18.54 -5.92 7.45
C ARG A 291 -19.44 -5.71 8.66
N THR A 292 -20.74 -5.43 8.42
CA THR A 292 -21.74 -5.28 9.49
C THR A 292 -21.94 -6.62 10.22
N GLU A 293 -22.05 -7.74 9.50
CA GLU A 293 -22.17 -9.07 10.10
C GLU A 293 -20.93 -9.42 10.93
N LYS A 294 -19.72 -9.16 10.39
CA LYS A 294 -18.46 -9.33 11.09
C LYS A 294 -18.42 -8.59 12.43
N ALA A 295 -18.78 -7.32 12.42
CA ALA A 295 -18.80 -6.50 13.63
C ALA A 295 -19.76 -7.06 14.69
N LYS A 296 -20.96 -7.49 14.28
CA LYS A 296 -21.95 -8.09 15.19
C LYS A 296 -21.49 -9.40 15.78
N LEU A 297 -20.84 -10.27 14.99
CA LEU A 297 -20.25 -11.52 15.50
C LEU A 297 -19.22 -11.25 16.61
N LEU A 298 -18.47 -10.17 16.49
CA LEU A 298 -17.45 -9.75 17.46
C LEU A 298 -18.00 -8.91 18.63
N GLY A 299 -19.34 -8.73 18.71
CA GLY A 299 -20.00 -8.02 19.80
C GLY A 299 -20.04 -6.49 19.67
N PHE A 300 -19.78 -5.96 18.47
CA PHE A 300 -19.86 -4.53 18.21
C PHE A 300 -21.19 -4.15 17.54
N ASP A 301 -21.80 -3.03 17.94
CA ASP A 301 -23.05 -2.53 17.37
C ASP A 301 -22.92 -2.15 15.89
N THR A 302 -21.76 -1.60 15.49
CA THR A 302 -21.47 -1.16 14.13
C THR A 302 -20.06 -1.52 13.72
N TYR A 303 -19.82 -1.58 12.40
CA TYR A 303 -18.46 -1.75 11.87
C TYR A 303 -17.54 -0.59 12.22
N ALA A 304 -18.08 0.64 12.28
CA ALA A 304 -17.33 1.80 12.74
C ALA A 304 -16.84 1.63 14.19
N ALA A 305 -17.69 1.15 15.11
CA ALA A 305 -17.28 0.86 16.48
C ALA A 305 -16.15 -0.19 16.54
N TYR A 306 -16.28 -1.26 15.75
CA TYR A 306 -15.24 -2.28 15.62
C TYR A 306 -13.89 -1.69 15.14
N VAL A 307 -13.91 -0.84 14.10
CA VAL A 307 -12.68 -0.26 13.54
C VAL A 307 -12.00 0.69 14.52
N VAL A 308 -12.75 1.59 15.16
CA VAL A 308 -12.16 2.65 15.99
C VAL A 308 -11.72 2.19 17.38
N ASP A 309 -12.17 1.03 17.83
CA ASP A 309 -11.84 0.47 19.14
C ASP A 309 -10.33 0.39 19.41
N VAL A 310 -9.53 0.07 18.41
CA VAL A 310 -8.07 -0.01 18.50
C VAL A 310 -7.35 1.29 18.16
N ASN A 311 -8.06 2.31 17.68
CA ASN A 311 -7.52 3.60 17.33
C ASN A 311 -7.55 4.58 18.53
N MET A 312 -6.93 5.76 18.40
CA MET A 312 -6.85 6.74 19.48
C MET A 312 -8.23 7.30 19.86
N ALA A 313 -9.13 7.47 18.88
CA ALA A 313 -10.48 7.99 19.09
C ALA A 313 -11.38 7.04 19.91
N LYS A 314 -11.12 5.74 19.95
CA LYS A 314 -11.83 4.71 20.71
C LYS A 314 -13.32 4.53 20.40
N THR A 315 -14.03 5.56 20.05
CA THR A 315 -15.49 5.52 19.82
C THR A 315 -15.89 6.30 18.57
N PRO A 316 -16.93 5.87 17.82
CA PRO A 316 -17.49 6.67 16.72
C PRO A 316 -17.93 8.06 17.17
N LYS A 317 -18.45 8.19 18.40
CA LYS A 317 -18.88 9.49 18.95
C LYS A 317 -17.73 10.48 19.03
N ALA A 318 -16.54 10.06 19.48
CA ALA A 318 -15.36 10.93 19.53
C ALA A 318 -14.98 11.47 18.14
N ILE A 319 -15.09 10.62 17.10
CA ILE A 319 -14.85 11.03 15.71
C ILE A 319 -15.90 12.03 15.24
N TYR A 320 -17.19 11.75 15.46
CA TYR A 320 -18.27 12.69 15.06
C TYR A 320 -18.17 14.02 15.78
N ASP A 321 -17.87 14.03 17.08
CA ASP A 321 -17.68 15.25 17.85
C ASP A 321 -16.49 16.09 17.32
N PHE A 322 -15.38 15.43 16.95
CA PHE A 322 -14.23 16.09 16.35
C PHE A 322 -14.56 16.63 14.95
N MET A 323 -15.13 15.79 14.08
CA MET A 323 -15.50 16.16 12.72
C MET A 323 -16.51 17.31 12.70
N GLY A 324 -17.50 17.30 13.61
CA GLY A 324 -18.49 18.38 13.71
C GLY A 324 -17.85 19.74 13.99
N ARG A 325 -16.86 19.79 14.88
CA ARG A 325 -16.11 21.03 15.16
C ARG A 325 -15.35 21.58 13.96
N VAL A 326 -14.87 20.71 13.07
CA VAL A 326 -14.14 21.08 11.86
C VAL A 326 -15.12 21.37 10.72
N TRP A 327 -16.14 20.52 10.55
CA TRP A 327 -17.07 20.56 9.42
C TRP A 327 -17.92 21.85 9.38
N GLU A 328 -18.47 22.27 10.51
CA GLU A 328 -19.35 23.45 10.56
C GLU A 328 -18.65 24.73 10.07
N PRO A 329 -17.46 25.12 10.58
CA PRO A 329 -16.75 26.30 10.07
C PRO A 329 -16.25 26.10 8.63
N ALA A 330 -15.77 24.91 8.26
CA ALA A 330 -15.30 24.62 6.91
C ALA A 330 -16.42 24.75 5.88
N LEU A 331 -17.61 24.21 6.17
CA LEU A 331 -18.78 24.33 5.29
C LEU A 331 -19.21 25.78 5.07
N LYS A 332 -19.09 26.64 6.10
CA LYS A 332 -19.36 28.06 5.98
C LYS A 332 -18.40 28.73 4.98
N VAL A 333 -17.10 28.45 5.09
CA VAL A 333 -16.09 28.99 4.17
C VAL A 333 -16.30 28.46 2.76
N ALA A 334 -16.52 27.16 2.59
CA ALA A 334 -16.78 26.55 1.28
C ALA A 334 -17.98 27.15 0.55
N LYS A 335 -19.07 27.47 1.29
CA LYS A 335 -20.23 28.17 0.71
C LYS A 335 -19.90 29.61 0.30
N GLN A 336 -19.06 30.31 1.04
CA GLN A 336 -18.58 31.63 0.68
C GLN A 336 -17.72 31.58 -0.59
N GLU A 337 -16.77 30.68 -0.67
CA GLU A 337 -15.91 30.48 -1.83
C GLU A 337 -16.71 30.09 -3.08
N LEU A 338 -17.72 29.24 -2.93
CA LEU A 338 -18.65 28.91 -4.02
C LEU A 338 -19.38 30.16 -4.53
N ALA A 339 -19.82 31.04 -3.62
CA ALA A 339 -20.50 32.30 -4.00
C ALA A 339 -19.53 33.27 -4.73
N GLU A 340 -18.27 33.33 -4.31
CA GLU A 340 -17.23 34.12 -4.97
C GLU A 340 -16.92 33.58 -6.39
N MET A 341 -16.79 32.26 -6.54
CA MET A 341 -16.63 31.60 -7.85
C MET A 341 -17.84 31.84 -8.77
N GLN A 342 -19.06 31.74 -8.23
CA GLN A 342 -20.28 32.04 -8.99
C GLN A 342 -20.32 33.50 -9.44
N ALA A 343 -19.81 34.43 -8.63
CA ALA A 343 -19.73 35.84 -9.03
C ALA A 343 -18.74 36.07 -10.19
N ILE A 344 -17.63 35.32 -10.25
CA ILE A 344 -16.73 35.34 -11.40
C ILE A 344 -17.46 34.85 -12.66
N ALA A 345 -18.10 33.71 -12.61
CA ALA A 345 -18.87 33.17 -13.74
C ALA A 345 -19.94 34.15 -14.24
N THR A 346 -20.64 34.80 -13.32
CA THR A 346 -21.68 35.79 -13.65
C THR A 346 -21.09 37.02 -14.37
N LYS A 347 -19.91 37.50 -13.96
CA LYS A 347 -19.21 38.60 -14.64
C LYS A 347 -18.74 38.22 -16.05
N GLU A 348 -18.48 36.94 -16.27
CA GLU A 348 -18.17 36.41 -17.61
C GLU A 348 -19.43 36.13 -18.45
N TRP A 349 -20.59 36.67 -18.05
CA TRP A 349 -21.89 36.51 -18.73
C TRP A 349 -22.41 35.08 -18.77
N MET A 350 -21.89 34.18 -17.89
CA MET A 350 -22.39 32.81 -17.78
C MET A 350 -23.70 32.77 -16.99
N LYS A 351 -24.77 32.27 -17.63
CA LYS A 351 -26.12 32.24 -17.06
C LYS A 351 -26.45 30.93 -16.34
N TYR A 352 -25.44 30.11 -16.01
CA TYR A 352 -25.64 28.85 -15.33
C TYR A 352 -25.20 28.90 -13.88
N LYS A 353 -25.76 28.04 -13.05
CA LYS A 353 -25.26 27.72 -11.74
C LYS A 353 -24.02 26.83 -11.89
N LEU A 354 -23.00 27.08 -11.06
CA LEU A 354 -21.81 26.24 -11.04
C LEU A 354 -22.16 24.83 -10.58
N GLU A 355 -21.61 23.85 -11.27
CA GLU A 355 -21.70 22.44 -10.97
C GLU A 355 -20.33 21.89 -10.56
N SER A 356 -20.26 20.64 -10.11
CA SER A 356 -19.01 20.04 -9.60
C SER A 356 -17.85 20.07 -10.60
N TRP A 357 -18.11 19.93 -11.90
CA TRP A 357 -17.07 20.00 -12.96
C TRP A 357 -16.59 21.42 -13.28
N ASP A 358 -17.20 22.44 -12.66
CA ASP A 358 -16.75 23.83 -12.77
C ASP A 358 -15.80 24.24 -11.62
N TRP A 359 -15.71 23.41 -10.58
CA TRP A 359 -14.95 23.71 -9.37
C TRP A 359 -13.49 24.10 -9.65
N TRP A 360 -12.70 23.21 -10.24
CA TRP A 360 -11.27 23.46 -10.51
C TRP A 360 -11.07 24.71 -11.35
N TYR A 361 -11.87 24.88 -12.40
CA TYR A 361 -11.77 26.00 -13.32
C TYR A 361 -12.00 27.36 -12.66
N TYR A 362 -13.05 27.46 -11.84
CA TYR A 362 -13.35 28.74 -11.16
C TYR A 362 -12.57 28.90 -9.86
N ALA A 363 -12.15 27.85 -9.18
CA ALA A 363 -11.23 27.91 -8.06
C ALA A 363 -9.87 28.50 -8.48
N GLU A 364 -9.33 28.07 -9.63
CA GLU A 364 -8.09 28.63 -10.19
C GLU A 364 -8.23 30.12 -10.55
N LYS A 365 -9.33 30.51 -11.17
CA LYS A 365 -9.61 31.92 -11.45
C LYS A 365 -9.72 32.74 -10.17
N LEU A 366 -10.36 32.20 -9.14
CA LEU A 366 -10.47 32.86 -7.84
C LEU A 366 -9.11 32.98 -7.16
N ARG A 367 -8.29 31.92 -7.21
CA ARG A 367 -6.92 31.90 -6.70
C ARG A 367 -6.06 32.97 -7.37
N LYS A 368 -6.08 33.02 -8.69
CA LYS A 368 -5.36 34.06 -9.47
C LYS A 368 -5.85 35.47 -9.12
N GLN A 369 -7.16 35.66 -8.96
CA GLN A 369 -7.72 36.96 -8.59
C GLN A 369 -7.32 37.40 -7.17
N LYS A 370 -7.25 36.47 -6.21
CA LYS A 370 -6.94 36.77 -4.81
C LYS A 370 -5.46 36.93 -4.52
N TYR A 371 -4.62 36.10 -5.16
CA TYR A 371 -3.21 35.96 -4.79
C TYR A 371 -2.25 36.39 -5.90
N ASP A 372 -2.76 36.69 -7.09
CA ASP A 372 -1.95 37.02 -8.30
C ASP A 372 -0.87 35.96 -8.58
N LEU A 373 -1.21 34.70 -8.28
CA LEU A 373 -0.32 33.55 -8.43
C LEU A 373 -0.75 32.74 -9.65
N ASP A 374 0.18 32.54 -10.58
CA ASP A 374 0.01 31.66 -11.72
C ASP A 374 0.93 30.44 -11.55
N GLU A 375 0.33 29.26 -11.48
CA GLU A 375 1.08 28.01 -11.27
C GLU A 375 2.08 27.73 -12.39
N SER A 376 1.79 28.24 -13.60
CA SER A 376 2.72 28.12 -14.73
C SER A 376 4.05 28.86 -14.52
N GLU A 377 4.05 29.92 -13.69
CA GLU A 377 5.28 30.64 -13.32
C GLU A 377 6.12 29.85 -12.32
N MET A 378 5.50 28.97 -11.53
CA MET A 378 6.20 28.13 -10.56
C MET A 378 6.75 26.84 -11.18
N ALA A 379 6.06 26.29 -12.19
CA ALA A 379 6.40 25.01 -12.81
C ALA A 379 7.88 24.86 -13.20
N PRO A 380 8.60 25.87 -13.77
CA PRO A 380 10.01 25.74 -14.09
C PRO A 380 10.94 25.48 -12.88
N TYR A 381 10.51 25.86 -11.68
CA TYR A 381 11.24 25.63 -10.43
C TYR A 381 10.97 24.23 -9.86
N LEU A 382 9.82 23.65 -10.20
CA LEU A 382 9.34 22.35 -9.69
C LEU A 382 9.73 21.17 -10.62
N LYS A 383 10.95 21.23 -11.18
CA LYS A 383 11.51 20.08 -11.88
C LYS A 383 11.65 18.91 -10.90
N LEU A 384 11.25 17.70 -11.31
CA LEU A 384 11.25 16.49 -10.46
C LEU A 384 12.54 16.32 -9.67
N GLU A 385 13.70 16.45 -10.34
CA GLU A 385 15.00 16.28 -9.70
C GLU A 385 15.27 17.36 -8.66
N ASN A 386 14.85 18.62 -8.93
CA ASN A 386 15.01 19.72 -7.99
C ASN A 386 14.15 19.52 -6.73
N VAL A 387 12.90 19.06 -6.93
CA VAL A 387 11.98 18.77 -5.81
C VAL A 387 12.51 17.62 -4.97
N ARG A 388 12.93 16.53 -5.60
CA ARG A 388 13.56 15.40 -4.91
C ARG A 388 14.79 15.82 -4.09
N ASP A 389 15.71 16.56 -4.72
CA ASP A 389 16.95 16.98 -4.07
C ASP A 389 16.65 18.01 -2.96
N GLY A 390 15.63 18.86 -3.14
CA GLY A 390 15.10 19.76 -2.12
C GLY A 390 14.50 19.00 -0.93
N MET A 391 13.71 17.98 -1.18
CA MET A 391 13.14 17.09 -0.18
C MET A 391 14.25 16.39 0.65
N PHE A 392 15.28 15.88 -0.01
CA PHE A 392 16.45 15.30 0.64
C PHE A 392 17.22 16.33 1.48
N ALA A 393 17.36 17.54 0.98
CA ALA A 393 18.01 18.63 1.73
C ALA A 393 17.21 19.04 2.97
N VAL A 394 15.88 19.03 2.91
CA VAL A 394 15.01 19.28 4.07
C VAL A 394 15.18 18.18 5.11
N ALA A 395 15.14 16.90 4.70
CA ALA A 395 15.36 15.79 5.60
C ALA A 395 16.75 15.82 6.26
N ASN A 396 17.78 16.20 5.51
CA ASN A 396 19.12 16.39 6.07
C ASN A 396 19.16 17.51 7.13
N LYS A 397 18.52 18.64 6.88
CA LYS A 397 18.44 19.74 7.85
C LYS A 397 17.66 19.38 9.11
N LEU A 398 16.57 18.61 8.97
CA LEU A 398 15.70 18.24 10.10
C LEU A 398 16.30 17.10 10.93
N TYR A 399 16.85 16.09 10.26
CA TYR A 399 17.19 14.81 10.89
C TYR A 399 18.66 14.41 10.72
N GLY A 400 19.46 15.14 9.94
CA GLY A 400 20.88 14.83 9.66
C GLY A 400 21.10 13.69 8.67
N ILE A 401 20.02 13.05 8.18
CA ILE A 401 20.12 11.90 7.26
C ILE A 401 20.56 12.33 5.87
N THR A 402 21.18 11.39 5.15
CA THR A 402 21.64 11.58 3.76
C THR A 402 21.16 10.46 2.85
N MET A 403 20.89 10.77 1.57
CA MET A 403 20.43 9.81 0.56
C MET A 403 21.50 9.61 -0.50
N HIS A 404 21.93 8.37 -0.67
CA HIS A 404 22.98 7.98 -1.61
C HIS A 404 22.41 7.10 -2.70
N LYS A 405 22.41 7.58 -3.96
CA LYS A 405 21.86 6.81 -5.09
C LYS A 405 22.59 5.48 -5.23
N ARG A 406 21.83 4.40 -5.42
CA ARG A 406 22.32 3.05 -5.63
C ARG A 406 21.90 2.58 -7.02
N THR A 407 22.79 1.83 -7.67
CA THR A 407 22.54 1.24 -9.00
C THR A 407 22.73 -0.28 -9.02
N ASP A 408 23.09 -0.84 -7.88
CA ASP A 408 23.35 -2.25 -7.64
C ASP A 408 22.20 -2.97 -6.91
N ILE A 409 21.14 -2.24 -6.54
CA ILE A 409 19.92 -2.80 -5.95
C ILE A 409 18.99 -3.24 -7.09
N PRO A 410 18.45 -4.48 -7.07
CA PRO A 410 17.49 -4.92 -8.08
C PRO A 410 16.24 -4.07 -8.11
N LEU A 411 15.77 -3.74 -9.31
CA LEU A 411 14.58 -2.91 -9.54
C LEU A 411 13.43 -3.75 -10.09
N TYR A 412 12.21 -3.49 -9.65
CA TYR A 412 11.01 -4.12 -10.21
C TYR A 412 10.50 -3.43 -11.49
N HIS A 413 10.95 -2.20 -11.75
CA HIS A 413 10.65 -1.46 -12.99
C HIS A 413 11.82 -0.54 -13.35
N PRO A 414 12.16 -0.37 -14.65
CA PRO A 414 13.33 0.42 -15.07
C PRO A 414 13.29 1.90 -14.66
N GLN A 415 12.12 2.46 -14.42
CA GLN A 415 11.92 3.86 -14.03
C GLN A 415 12.01 4.08 -12.52
N VAL A 416 12.19 3.03 -11.72
CA VAL A 416 12.36 3.15 -10.26
C VAL A 416 13.78 3.56 -9.94
N GLU A 417 13.94 4.49 -9.02
CA GLU A 417 15.23 4.86 -8.46
C GLU A 417 15.40 4.30 -7.05
N THR A 418 16.63 3.96 -6.68
CA THR A 418 16.95 3.48 -5.33
C THR A 418 18.02 4.33 -4.67
N TYR A 419 17.83 4.54 -3.37
CA TYR A 419 18.73 5.31 -2.52
C TYR A 419 18.98 4.57 -1.21
N GLU A 420 20.24 4.53 -0.78
CA GLU A 420 20.59 4.16 0.60
C GLU A 420 20.41 5.39 1.48
N VAL A 421 19.61 5.24 2.53
CA VAL A 421 19.42 6.28 3.55
C VAL A 421 20.42 6.03 4.68
N LYS A 422 21.19 7.06 5.03
CA LYS A 422 22.20 6.99 6.11
C LYS A 422 21.93 8.01 7.19
N ASP A 423 22.18 7.61 8.42
CA ASP A 423 22.16 8.48 9.59
C ASP A 423 23.39 9.41 9.60
N VAL A 424 23.41 10.37 10.52
CA VAL A 424 24.46 11.36 10.71
C VAL A 424 25.85 10.75 10.96
N ASP A 425 25.89 9.57 11.58
CA ASP A 425 27.12 8.83 11.85
C ASP A 425 27.58 7.93 10.68
N GLY A 426 26.82 7.92 9.57
CA GLY A 426 27.06 7.09 8.38
C GLY A 426 26.45 5.69 8.45
N THR A 427 25.79 5.33 9.55
CA THR A 427 25.06 4.05 9.67
C THR A 427 23.91 4.00 8.66
N SER A 428 23.73 2.86 8.00
CA SER A 428 22.61 2.67 7.07
C SER A 428 21.29 2.54 7.83
N LEU A 429 20.28 3.33 7.40
CA LEU A 429 18.91 3.24 7.91
C LEU A 429 18.01 2.36 7.03
N GLY A 430 18.41 2.06 5.80
CA GLY A 430 17.67 1.22 4.86
C GLY A 430 17.76 1.68 3.42
N ILE A 431 16.90 1.10 2.59
CA ILE A 431 16.81 1.42 1.16
C ILE A 431 15.46 2.04 0.86
N LEU A 432 15.51 3.16 0.14
CA LEU A 432 14.34 3.88 -0.41
C LEU A 432 14.21 3.57 -1.90
N TYR A 433 13.03 3.07 -2.31
CA TYR A 433 12.62 2.95 -3.70
C TYR A 433 11.68 4.09 -4.04
N LEU A 434 11.92 4.82 -5.14
CA LEU A 434 11.09 5.91 -5.63
C LEU A 434 10.54 5.55 -7.02
N ASP A 435 9.23 5.34 -7.10
CA ASP A 435 8.51 4.99 -8.32
C ASP A 435 7.59 6.13 -8.73
N TYR A 436 8.09 7.03 -9.58
CA TYR A 436 7.48 8.33 -9.84
C TYR A 436 6.27 8.31 -10.78
N TYR A 437 6.31 7.52 -11.86
CA TYR A 437 5.46 7.77 -13.02
C TYR A 437 4.21 6.92 -13.07
N THR A 438 3.12 7.51 -13.57
CA THR A 438 1.88 6.78 -13.87
C THR A 438 2.09 5.74 -14.96
N ARG A 439 1.35 4.65 -14.91
CA ARG A 439 1.27 3.62 -15.94
C ARG A 439 -0.01 2.79 -15.79
N ALA A 440 -0.46 2.14 -16.87
CA ALA A 440 -1.70 1.37 -16.89
C ALA A 440 -1.76 0.22 -15.87
N SER A 441 -0.58 -0.32 -15.48
CA SER A 441 -0.45 -1.39 -14.49
C SER A 441 -0.45 -0.90 -13.04
N LYS A 442 -0.44 0.42 -12.79
CA LYS A 442 -0.30 1.01 -11.45
C LYS A 442 -1.66 1.48 -10.93
N SER A 443 -1.96 1.18 -9.69
CA SER A 443 -3.11 1.75 -8.99
C SER A 443 -3.00 3.26 -8.88
N ALA A 444 -4.14 3.95 -8.89
CA ALA A 444 -4.18 5.41 -8.84
C ALA A 444 -3.89 5.92 -7.41
N GLY A 445 -3.39 7.15 -7.31
CA GLY A 445 -3.01 7.78 -6.05
C GLY A 445 -1.50 7.74 -5.83
N ALA A 446 -1.08 7.98 -4.58
CA ALA A 446 0.29 7.80 -4.13
C ALA A 446 0.26 7.02 -2.82
N TRP A 447 1.34 6.32 -2.48
CA TRP A 447 1.42 5.57 -1.23
C TRP A 447 2.85 5.23 -0.84
N GLY A 448 3.09 5.17 0.48
CA GLY A 448 4.26 4.53 1.07
C GLY A 448 3.97 3.07 1.43
N SER A 449 4.92 2.18 1.20
CA SER A 449 4.85 0.76 1.58
C SER A 449 6.25 0.22 1.87
N GLU A 450 6.31 -1.00 2.37
CA GLU A 450 7.60 -1.63 2.69
C GLU A 450 7.66 -3.05 2.14
N PHE A 451 8.75 -3.39 1.46
CA PHE A 451 9.06 -4.78 1.12
C PHE A 451 9.59 -5.55 2.33
N ARG A 452 10.14 -4.82 3.31
CA ARG A 452 10.56 -5.33 4.61
C ARG A 452 10.53 -4.19 5.61
N HIS A 453 9.88 -4.42 6.76
CA HIS A 453 9.98 -3.54 7.94
C HIS A 453 11.33 -3.74 8.63
N TYR A 454 11.72 -2.77 9.47
CA TYR A 454 12.82 -3.02 10.39
C TYR A 454 12.51 -4.25 11.26
N THR A 455 13.46 -5.15 11.36
CA THR A 455 13.35 -6.32 12.23
C THR A 455 14.67 -6.56 12.97
N LYS A 456 14.57 -7.22 14.13
CA LYS A 456 15.75 -7.66 14.89
C LYS A 456 15.63 -9.15 15.17
N VAL A 457 16.25 -9.96 14.33
CA VAL A 457 16.21 -11.42 14.42
C VAL A 457 17.51 -11.92 15.04
N ASN A 458 17.41 -12.64 16.17
CA ASN A 458 18.56 -13.20 16.87
C ASN A 458 19.70 -12.18 17.17
N GLY A 459 19.31 -10.92 17.44
CA GLY A 459 20.26 -9.84 17.71
C GLY A 459 20.88 -9.20 16.47
N GLN A 460 20.54 -9.67 15.27
CA GLN A 460 20.94 -9.04 14.00
C GLN A 460 19.81 -8.13 13.50
N GLU A 461 20.16 -6.92 13.17
CA GLU A 461 19.24 -5.93 12.64
C GLU A 461 19.12 -6.08 11.12
N GLU A 462 17.90 -6.13 10.62
CA GLU A 462 17.57 -6.06 9.21
C GLU A 462 16.92 -4.73 8.90
N MET A 463 17.60 -3.93 8.08
CA MET A 463 17.15 -2.58 7.75
C MET A 463 15.92 -2.61 6.83
N PRO A 464 15.01 -1.64 6.95
CA PRO A 464 13.80 -1.57 6.16
C PRO A 464 14.10 -1.35 4.67
N LEU A 465 13.21 -1.88 3.83
CA LEU A 465 13.18 -1.64 2.39
C LEU A 465 11.87 -0.93 2.07
N VAL A 466 11.94 0.39 1.99
CA VAL A 466 10.76 1.27 1.85
C VAL A 466 10.54 1.62 0.40
N SER A 467 9.30 1.52 -0.06
CA SER A 467 8.88 1.90 -1.41
C SER A 467 7.88 3.06 -1.33
N VAL A 468 8.14 4.10 -2.09
CA VAL A 468 7.23 5.23 -2.27
C VAL A 468 6.83 5.29 -3.74
N VAL A 469 5.53 5.24 -3.97
CA VAL A 469 4.94 5.13 -5.30
C VAL A 469 4.07 6.36 -5.58
N TYR A 470 4.33 6.99 -6.72
CA TYR A 470 3.60 8.16 -7.21
C TYR A 470 2.94 7.87 -8.56
N ASN A 471 2.17 8.82 -9.06
CA ASN A 471 1.53 8.79 -10.37
C ASN A 471 1.74 10.12 -11.12
N PHE A 472 2.98 10.63 -11.14
CA PHE A 472 3.32 11.85 -11.90
C PHE A 472 3.31 11.59 -13.40
N SER A 473 3.11 12.65 -14.20
CA SER A 473 3.25 12.57 -15.66
C SER A 473 4.68 12.23 -16.05
N PRO A 474 4.92 11.25 -16.94
CA PRO A 474 6.25 11.00 -17.46
C PRO A 474 6.69 12.15 -18.40
N ALA A 475 8.01 12.23 -18.66
CA ALA A 475 8.55 13.14 -19.66
C ALA A 475 7.96 12.86 -21.05
N VAL A 476 7.75 13.92 -21.84
CA VAL A 476 7.41 13.82 -23.27
C VAL A 476 8.66 14.17 -24.08
N GLY A 477 9.24 13.19 -24.75
CA GLY A 477 10.53 13.35 -25.44
C GLY A 477 11.65 13.71 -24.45
N ASP A 478 12.47 14.70 -24.79
CA ASP A 478 13.60 15.16 -23.98
C ASP A 478 13.22 16.30 -22.99
N ALA A 479 11.93 16.60 -22.85
CA ALA A 479 11.47 17.66 -21.95
C ALA A 479 11.68 17.24 -20.47
N PRO A 480 12.02 18.19 -19.58
CA PRO A 480 12.09 17.89 -18.16
C PRO A 480 10.68 17.57 -17.60
N VAL A 481 10.63 16.71 -16.59
CA VAL A 481 9.40 16.48 -15.83
C VAL A 481 9.19 17.64 -14.88
N LEU A 482 8.13 18.39 -15.08
CA LEU A 482 7.71 19.49 -14.22
C LEU A 482 6.54 19.04 -13.38
N LEU A 483 6.69 19.13 -12.07
CA LEU A 483 5.63 18.79 -11.11
C LEU A 483 4.69 19.99 -10.94
N SER A 484 3.43 19.70 -10.65
CA SER A 484 2.52 20.69 -10.08
C SER A 484 2.86 20.95 -8.60
N TRP A 485 2.24 21.96 -8.01
CA TRP A 485 2.33 22.16 -6.57
C TRP A 485 1.76 20.94 -5.80
N ASP A 486 0.61 20.43 -6.20
CA ASP A 486 -0.03 19.23 -5.63
C ASP A 486 0.87 17.98 -5.72
N ASP A 487 1.56 17.78 -6.87
CA ASP A 487 2.54 16.70 -7.01
C ASP A 487 3.73 16.88 -6.04
N THR A 488 4.16 18.12 -5.83
CA THR A 488 5.25 18.46 -4.91
C THR A 488 4.85 18.18 -3.46
N GLU A 489 3.69 18.64 -3.04
CA GLU A 489 3.12 18.34 -1.72
C GLU A 489 2.99 16.82 -1.52
N THR A 490 2.41 16.11 -2.51
CA THR A 490 2.31 14.64 -2.50
C THR A 490 3.69 13.98 -2.36
N MET A 491 4.73 14.51 -3.02
CA MET A 491 6.07 13.94 -2.94
C MET A 491 6.65 14.04 -1.53
N PHE A 492 6.47 15.17 -0.86
CA PHE A 492 6.89 15.37 0.52
C PHE A 492 6.04 14.55 1.50
N HIS A 493 4.72 14.48 1.28
CA HIS A 493 3.78 13.69 2.06
C HIS A 493 4.20 12.20 2.12
N GLU A 494 4.32 11.56 0.97
CA GLU A 494 4.69 10.14 0.90
C GLU A 494 6.10 9.86 1.45
N PHE A 495 7.00 10.83 1.29
CA PHE A 495 8.31 10.74 1.90
C PHE A 495 8.25 10.81 3.43
N GLY A 496 7.28 11.51 4.00
CA GLY A 496 7.02 11.50 5.44
C GLY A 496 6.66 10.11 5.97
N HIS A 497 5.87 9.33 5.22
CA HIS A 497 5.65 7.91 5.52
C HIS A 497 6.94 7.09 5.45
N ALA A 498 7.78 7.34 4.43
CA ALA A 498 9.07 6.66 4.33
C ALA A 498 9.98 6.97 5.52
N LEU A 499 10.04 8.22 5.97
CA LEU A 499 10.81 8.62 7.16
C LEU A 499 10.33 7.87 8.41
N HIS A 500 9.01 7.71 8.57
CA HIS A 500 8.45 6.91 9.65
C HIS A 500 8.98 5.46 9.60
N GLY A 501 8.98 4.82 8.43
CA GLY A 501 9.55 3.48 8.24
C GLY A 501 11.05 3.42 8.59
N PHE A 502 11.85 4.41 8.13
CA PHE A 502 13.29 4.46 8.42
C PHE A 502 13.62 4.71 9.88
N PHE A 503 12.80 5.45 10.61
CA PHE A 503 13.03 5.74 12.03
C PHE A 503 12.36 4.75 12.98
N THR A 504 11.49 3.89 12.48
CA THR A 504 10.91 2.83 13.29
C THR A 504 11.98 1.87 13.77
N ARG A 505 12.00 1.62 15.08
CA ARG A 505 12.87 0.65 15.75
C ARG A 505 12.06 -0.10 16.78
N GLY A 506 12.25 -1.39 16.84
CA GLY A 506 11.60 -2.25 17.83
C GLY A 506 12.17 -3.66 17.77
N ASP A 507 12.25 -4.32 18.94
CA ASP A 507 12.78 -5.69 19.03
C ASP A 507 11.77 -6.75 18.55
N TYR A 508 10.52 -6.34 18.28
CA TYR A 508 9.42 -7.23 17.86
C TYR A 508 8.78 -6.74 16.56
N GLN A 509 8.57 -7.67 15.62
CA GLN A 509 7.98 -7.36 14.30
C GLN A 509 6.58 -6.76 14.45
N ARG A 510 5.78 -7.29 15.41
CA ARG A 510 4.41 -6.81 15.64
C ARG A 510 4.33 -5.34 16.03
N ILE A 511 5.36 -4.79 16.64
CA ILE A 511 5.41 -3.36 17.00
C ILE A 511 5.94 -2.51 15.83
N ALA A 512 6.95 -2.99 15.12
CA ALA A 512 7.67 -2.21 14.11
C ALA A 512 6.76 -1.63 13.01
N GLY A 513 5.69 -2.33 12.63
CA GLY A 513 4.72 -1.85 11.64
C GLY A 513 3.43 -1.27 12.22
N THR A 514 3.36 -0.99 13.53
CA THR A 514 2.10 -0.65 14.19
C THR A 514 1.99 0.80 14.59
N ILE A 515 1.08 1.52 13.93
CA ILE A 515 0.63 2.86 14.32
C ILE A 515 -0.91 2.88 14.29
N PRO A 516 -1.60 3.55 15.24
CA PRO A 516 -3.04 3.75 15.13
C PRO A 516 -3.39 4.46 13.83
N HIS A 517 -4.45 4.00 13.15
CA HIS A 517 -4.81 4.50 11.82
C HIS A 517 -5.15 6.01 11.82
N ASP A 518 -5.66 6.52 12.92
CA ASP A 518 -5.95 7.95 13.12
C ASP A 518 -4.73 8.80 13.52
N MET A 519 -3.52 8.21 13.49
CA MET A 519 -2.23 8.89 13.67
C MET A 519 -1.28 8.67 12.46
N VAL A 520 -1.64 7.80 11.52
CA VAL A 520 -0.74 7.37 10.43
C VAL A 520 -0.27 8.53 9.55
N GLU A 521 -1.10 9.57 9.40
CA GLU A 521 -0.79 10.75 8.58
C GLU A 521 0.03 11.84 9.32
N LEU A 522 0.36 11.65 10.60
CA LEU A 522 1.15 12.65 11.32
C LEU A 522 2.55 12.88 10.70
N PRO A 523 3.34 11.84 10.38
CA PRO A 523 4.63 12.01 9.76
C PRO A 523 4.56 12.59 8.35
N SER A 524 3.57 12.17 7.55
CA SER A 524 3.35 12.65 6.18
C SER A 524 2.94 14.11 6.16
N GLN A 525 1.96 14.52 6.97
CA GLN A 525 1.48 15.90 7.05
C GLN A 525 2.49 16.88 7.68
N VAL A 526 3.44 16.42 8.47
CA VAL A 526 4.54 17.26 8.95
C VAL A 526 5.52 17.59 7.83
N MET A 527 5.68 16.70 6.86
CA MET A 527 6.57 16.93 5.71
C MET A 527 5.90 17.69 4.57
N GLU A 528 4.59 17.59 4.42
CA GLU A 528 3.75 18.31 3.45
C GLU A 528 3.82 19.85 3.66
#